data_f2a80fb3a94256216005e4eb21f3e78a
#
_entry.id   f2a80fb3a94256216005e4eb21f3e78a
#
_cell.length_a   1.000
_cell.length_b   1.000
_cell.length_c   1.000
_cell.angle_alpha   90.00
_cell.angle_beta   90.00
_cell.angle_gamma   90.00
#
_symmetry.space_group_name_H-M   'P 1'
#
loop_
_entity.id
_entity.type
_entity.pdbx_description
1 polymer ?
#
loop_
_entity_poly.entity_id
_entity_poly.type
_entity_poly.pdbx_seq_one_letter_code
_entity_poly.pdbx_strand_id
1 'polypeptide(L)'
;MNRNSYSALFVSTILILLTSCSTNASLSPADGTWDFSMSSPFGTLTATVIMTAEGDTLTGSFDLGSGRTWPIDEGVADGNEISFRLDRDGSPMVYYMSATVDGDSIIGSASAMGTEVPWKMTRRS
;
A
#
# COMPACT_ATOMS: atom_id res chain seq x y z
N MET A 1 45.41 30.31 38.59
CA MET A 1 45.05 30.03 38.24
C MET A 1 44.34 29.66 37.77
N ASN A 2 44.27 29.51 37.46
CA ASN A 2 43.66 29.06 36.92
C ASN A 2 42.90 28.72 36.43
N ARG A 3 42.50 28.55 36.10
CA ARG A 3 41.86 28.15 35.64
C ARG A 3 41.06 27.79 35.09
N ASN A 4 40.95 27.72 34.87
CA ASN A 4 40.29 27.32 34.39
C ASN A 4 39.61 26.99 33.84
N SER A 5 39.33 26.90 33.58
CA SER A 5 38.70 26.47 33.05
C SER A 5 37.99 26.15 32.51
N TYR A 6 37.73 25.96 32.30
CA TYR A 6 37.10 25.60 31.79
C TYR A 6 36.37 25.21 31.19
N SER A 7 36.19 25.11 31.02
CA SER A 7 35.59 24.62 30.46
C SER A 7 34.89 24.19 30.01
N ALA A 8 34.69 24.11 29.98
CA ALA A 8 33.98 23.54 29.47
C ALA A 8 33.23 23.32 28.93
N LEU A 9 32.99 23.19 28.60
CA LEU A 9 32.31 22.83 28.04
C LEU A 9 31.61 22.42 27.41
N PHE A 10 31.27 22.21 27.07
CA PHE A 10 30.63 21.74 26.45
C PHE A 10 29.88 21.29 25.95
N VAL A 11 29.73 21.16 25.80
CA VAL A 11 29.18 20.66 25.40
C VAL A 11 28.38 20.36 24.95
N SER A 12 27.99 20.19 24.61
CA SER A 12 27.24 19.81 24.09
C SER A 12 26.57 19.51 23.55
N THR A 13 26.25 19.30 23.24
CA THR A 13 25.60 18.89 22.63
C THR A 13 24.93 18.45 22.00
N ILE A 14 24.59 18.15 21.72
CA ILE A 14 24.06 17.69 21.11
C ILE A 14 23.23 17.26 20.69
N LEU A 15 22.80 17.03 20.41
CA LEU A 15 22.06 16.50 19.97
C LEU A 15 21.28 16.27 19.39
N ILE A 16 21.00 16.18 18.99
CA ILE A 16 20.27 15.93 18.44
C ILE A 16 19.66 15.55 17.84
N LEU A 17 19.43 15.34 17.55
CA LEU A 17 18.85 14.90 16.91
C LEU A 17 18.22 14.33 16.50
N LEU A 18 18.11 14.11 16.22
CA LEU A 18 17.61 13.46 15.74
C LEU A 18 16.62 13.24 15.49
N THR A 19 16.34 13.12 15.37
CA THR A 19 15.43 12.90 15.22
C THR A 19 14.68 12.83 14.44
N SER A 20 14.54 12.88 14.04
CA SER A 20 13.88 12.84 13.30
C SER A 20 13.43 12.18 12.58
N CYS A 21 13.39 11.96 12.30
CA CYS A 21 13.12 11.49 11.48
C CYS A 21 12.28 10.74 11.23
N SER A 22 12.29 10.31 11.14
CA SER A 22 11.66 9.49 11.13
C SER A 22 10.47 9.47 10.67
N THR A 23 10.18 9.85 10.54
CA THR A 23 9.12 10.05 10.39
C THR A 23 8.46 9.71 9.28
N ASN A 24 8.71 9.95 8.51
CA ASN A 24 8.22 9.93 7.41
C ASN A 24 8.15 8.73 6.83
N ALA A 25 8.78 8.04 7.16
CA ALA A 25 8.84 6.76 6.64
C ALA A 25 7.59 5.98 6.81
N SER A 26 6.63 6.51 7.39
CA SER A 26 5.43 5.78 7.68
C SER A 26 4.58 5.44 6.46
N LEU A 27 4.83 6.01 5.30
CA LEU A 27 4.01 5.70 4.14
C LEU A 27 4.49 4.45 3.44
N SER A 28 3.57 3.52 3.24
CA SER A 28 3.83 2.31 2.48
C SER A 28 3.76 2.62 0.99
N PRO A 29 4.52 1.90 0.15
CA PRO A 29 4.40 2.08 -1.29
C PRO A 29 2.99 1.90 -1.82
N ALA A 30 2.16 1.11 -1.14
CA ALA A 30 0.80 0.85 -1.60
C ALA A 30 -0.21 1.90 -1.18
N ASP A 31 0.14 2.79 -0.23
CA ASP A 31 -0.79 3.81 0.24
C ASP A 31 -1.20 4.74 -0.89
N GLY A 32 -2.47 5.06 -0.94
CA GLY A 32 -2.96 6.05 -1.88
C GLY A 32 -4.20 5.63 -2.62
N THR A 33 -4.51 6.39 -3.66
CA THR A 33 -5.65 6.15 -4.53
C THR A 33 -5.12 5.70 -5.89
N TRP A 34 -5.72 4.64 -6.40
CA TRP A 34 -5.23 3.98 -7.61
C TRP A 34 -6.36 3.74 -8.58
N ASP A 35 -6.04 3.72 -9.87
CA ASP A 35 -6.97 3.33 -10.91
C ASP A 35 -6.65 1.89 -11.30
N PHE A 36 -7.60 1.00 -11.10
CA PHE A 36 -7.46 -0.43 -11.32
C PHE A 36 -8.06 -0.83 -12.66
N SER A 37 -7.40 -1.73 -13.35
CA SER A 37 -7.90 -2.25 -14.61
C SER A 37 -7.50 -3.72 -14.75
N MET A 38 -8.49 -4.54 -15.11
CA MET A 38 -8.27 -5.96 -15.35
C MET A 38 -9.11 -6.39 -16.54
N SER A 39 -8.46 -7.02 -17.50
CA SER A 39 -9.15 -7.57 -18.67
C SER A 39 -9.14 -9.08 -18.57
N SER A 40 -10.31 -9.68 -18.69
CA SER A 40 -10.45 -11.12 -18.58
C SER A 40 -11.34 -11.61 -19.73
N PRO A 41 -11.43 -12.93 -19.93
CA PRO A 41 -12.35 -13.46 -20.91
C PRO A 41 -13.81 -13.05 -20.67
N PHE A 42 -14.11 -12.61 -19.45
CA PHE A 42 -15.47 -12.20 -19.09
C PHE A 42 -15.69 -10.70 -19.26
N GLY A 43 -14.69 -9.95 -19.73
CA GLY A 43 -14.80 -8.53 -19.94
C GLY A 43 -13.76 -7.76 -19.17
N THR A 44 -13.85 -6.43 -19.22
CA THR A 44 -12.93 -5.53 -18.55
C THR A 44 -13.56 -5.01 -17.27
N LEU A 45 -12.78 -5.05 -16.18
CA LEU A 45 -13.21 -4.51 -14.89
C LEU A 45 -12.32 -3.33 -14.55
N THR A 46 -12.93 -2.21 -14.19
CA THR A 46 -12.19 -1.04 -13.74
C THR A 46 -12.77 -0.58 -12.40
N ALA A 47 -11.92 0.02 -11.60
CA ALA A 47 -12.32 0.49 -10.28
C ALA A 47 -11.37 1.56 -9.80
N THR A 48 -11.85 2.40 -8.87
CA THR A 48 -11.00 3.28 -8.11
C THR A 48 -10.69 2.58 -6.80
N VAL A 49 -9.41 2.46 -6.46
CA VAL A 49 -9.00 1.70 -5.29
C VAL A 49 -8.31 2.62 -4.31
N ILE A 50 -8.72 2.56 -3.06
CA ILE A 50 -8.07 3.29 -1.99
C ILE A 50 -7.43 2.25 -1.09
N MET A 51 -6.13 2.40 -0.83
CA MET A 51 -5.40 1.45 -0.01
C MET A 51 -4.61 2.17 1.07
N THR A 52 -4.53 1.53 2.22
CA THR A 52 -3.75 2.01 3.35
C THR A 52 -3.06 0.81 3.98
N ALA A 53 -1.78 0.95 4.25
CA ALA A 53 -1.04 -0.10 4.95
C ALA A 53 -0.61 0.40 6.31
N GLU A 54 -0.84 -0.45 7.32
CA GLU A 54 -0.39 -0.18 8.68
C GLU A 54 0.41 -1.40 9.12
N GLY A 55 1.73 -1.24 9.19
CA GLY A 55 2.58 -2.39 9.42
C GLY A 55 2.44 -3.34 8.24
N ASP A 56 2.11 -4.58 8.53
CA ASP A 56 1.95 -5.61 7.50
C ASP A 56 0.52 -5.75 7.04
N THR A 57 -0.40 -4.95 7.55
CA THR A 57 -1.81 -5.08 7.24
C THR A 57 -2.20 -4.09 6.16
N LEU A 58 -2.81 -4.58 5.09
CA LEU A 58 -3.31 -3.76 4.00
C LEU A 58 -4.82 -3.72 4.07
N THR A 59 -5.39 -2.51 4.08
CA THR A 59 -6.83 -2.31 4.06
C THR A 59 -7.21 -1.41 2.92
N GLY A 60 -8.47 -1.41 2.57
CA GLY A 60 -8.96 -0.54 1.52
C GLY A 60 -10.20 -1.08 0.87
N SER A 61 -10.56 -0.45 -0.24
CA SER A 61 -11.75 -0.87 -0.97
C SER A 61 -11.62 -0.54 -2.44
N PHE A 62 -12.35 -1.30 -3.23
CA PHE A 62 -12.50 -1.11 -4.67
C PHE A 62 -13.86 -0.47 -4.89
N ASP A 63 -13.88 0.71 -5.47
CA ASP A 63 -15.11 1.42 -5.81
C ASP A 63 -15.38 1.20 -7.30
N LEU A 64 -16.40 0.43 -7.58
CA LEU A 64 -16.73 0.06 -8.97
C LEU A 64 -17.73 1.03 -9.59
N GLY A 65 -18.14 2.06 -8.84
CA GLY A 65 -19.14 2.98 -9.33
C GLY A 65 -20.55 2.51 -8.99
N SER A 66 -21.52 3.38 -9.18
CA SER A 66 -22.93 3.07 -8.94
C SER A 66 -23.21 2.57 -7.51
N GLY A 67 -22.41 3.00 -6.55
CA GLY A 67 -22.60 2.61 -5.17
C GLY A 67 -22.07 1.23 -4.83
N ARG A 68 -21.39 0.58 -5.75
CA ARG A 68 -20.84 -0.76 -5.53
C ARG A 68 -19.40 -0.66 -5.04
N THR A 69 -19.12 -1.28 -3.91
CA THR A 69 -17.76 -1.32 -3.38
C THR A 69 -17.44 -2.74 -2.91
N TRP A 70 -16.19 -3.13 -3.12
CA TRP A 70 -15.68 -4.41 -2.64
C TRP A 70 -14.55 -4.12 -1.66
N PRO A 71 -14.69 -4.51 -0.40
CA PRO A 71 -13.60 -4.29 0.56
C PRO A 71 -12.45 -5.23 0.30
N ILE A 72 -11.25 -4.78 0.68
CA ILE A 72 -10.08 -5.62 0.67
C ILE A 72 -10.09 -6.46 1.94
N ASP A 73 -10.03 -7.79 1.77
CA ASP A 73 -10.00 -8.72 2.88
C ASP A 73 -8.63 -9.38 2.96
N GLU A 74 -8.19 -9.68 4.18
CA GLU A 74 -6.95 -10.40 4.41
C GLU A 74 -5.77 -9.77 3.68
N GLY A 75 -5.72 -8.45 3.71
CA GLY A 75 -4.68 -7.73 3.02
C GLY A 75 -3.35 -7.77 3.75
N VAL A 76 -2.29 -8.00 3.00
CA VAL A 76 -0.94 -8.05 3.53
C VAL A 76 -0.05 -7.16 2.66
N ALA A 77 0.80 -6.39 3.30
CA ALA A 77 1.79 -5.57 2.62
C ALA A 77 3.15 -5.91 3.19
N ASP A 78 4.06 -6.35 2.32
CA ASP A 78 5.41 -6.71 2.70
C ASP A 78 6.36 -5.99 1.76
N GLY A 79 6.82 -4.81 2.17
CA GLY A 79 7.62 -3.98 1.29
C GLY A 79 6.81 -3.59 0.07
N ASN A 80 7.30 -3.97 -1.11
CA ASN A 80 6.61 -3.67 -2.36
C ASN A 80 5.65 -4.78 -2.79
N GLU A 81 5.57 -5.87 -2.03
CA GLU A 81 4.69 -6.99 -2.36
C GLU A 81 3.39 -6.85 -1.60
N ILE A 82 2.28 -6.97 -2.30
CA ILE A 82 0.96 -6.92 -1.66
C ILE A 82 0.14 -8.11 -2.08
N SER A 83 -0.74 -8.53 -1.19
CA SER A 83 -1.70 -9.58 -1.49
C SER A 83 -2.98 -9.32 -0.72
N PHE A 84 -4.10 -9.74 -1.27
CA PHE A 84 -5.38 -9.57 -0.61
C PHE A 84 -6.43 -10.41 -1.32
N ARG A 85 -7.61 -10.43 -0.72
CA ARG A 85 -8.74 -11.18 -1.24
C ARG A 85 -9.89 -10.22 -1.51
N LEU A 86 -10.62 -10.47 -2.59
CA LEU A 86 -11.83 -9.72 -2.92
C LEU A 86 -12.99 -10.69 -3.07
N ASP A 87 -14.07 -10.42 -2.34
CA ASP A 87 -15.31 -11.14 -2.50
C ASP A 87 -16.24 -10.32 -3.38
N ARG A 88 -16.65 -10.89 -4.48
CA ARG A 88 -17.59 -10.21 -5.34
C ARG A 88 -18.99 -10.26 -4.74
N ASP A 89 -19.64 -9.12 -4.77
CA ASP A 89 -21.00 -9.01 -4.33
C ASP A 89 -21.91 -10.00 -5.01
N GLY A 90 -22.64 -10.78 -4.24
CA GLY A 90 -23.65 -11.67 -4.78
C GLY A 90 -23.12 -12.81 -5.62
N SER A 91 -21.84 -13.09 -5.51
CA SER A 91 -21.21 -14.17 -6.27
C SER A 91 -20.39 -15.04 -5.33
N PRO A 92 -20.38 -16.36 -5.54
CA PRO A 92 -19.48 -17.20 -4.76
C PRO A 92 -18.03 -17.09 -5.19
N MET A 93 -17.73 -16.31 -6.22
CA MET A 93 -16.39 -16.17 -6.73
C MET A 93 -15.56 -15.27 -5.83
N VAL A 94 -14.38 -15.74 -5.48
CA VAL A 94 -13.43 -15.01 -4.67
C VAL A 94 -12.16 -14.82 -5.49
N TYR A 95 -11.65 -13.59 -5.52
CA TYR A 95 -10.38 -13.30 -6.18
C TYR A 95 -9.25 -13.26 -5.17
N TYR A 96 -8.20 -14.02 -5.43
CA TYR A 96 -6.97 -13.93 -4.66
C TYR A 96 -5.99 -13.09 -5.47
N MET A 97 -5.65 -11.94 -4.93
CA MET A 97 -4.86 -10.94 -5.63
C MET A 97 -3.45 -10.90 -5.08
N SER A 98 -2.47 -10.82 -5.96
CA SER A 98 -1.09 -10.62 -5.56
C SER A 98 -0.43 -9.70 -6.57
N ALA A 99 0.50 -8.85 -6.08
CA ALA A 99 1.08 -7.84 -6.95
C ALA A 99 2.35 -7.25 -6.36
N THR A 100 3.06 -6.54 -7.23
CA THR A 100 4.25 -5.80 -6.86
C THR A 100 4.03 -4.32 -7.18
N VAL A 101 4.34 -3.47 -6.21
CA VAL A 101 4.26 -2.03 -6.37
C VAL A 101 5.58 -1.52 -6.91
N ASP A 102 5.53 -0.72 -7.97
CA ASP A 102 6.71 -0.13 -8.57
C ASP A 102 6.41 1.34 -8.84
N GLY A 103 6.72 2.19 -7.85
CA GLY A 103 6.45 3.61 -7.95
C GLY A 103 4.97 3.89 -8.08
N ASP A 104 4.56 4.45 -9.21
CA ASP A 104 3.17 4.82 -9.45
C ASP A 104 2.40 3.73 -10.19
N SER A 105 2.97 2.55 -10.30
CA SER A 105 2.35 1.41 -10.98
C SER A 105 2.32 0.20 -10.08
N ILE A 106 1.26 -0.59 -10.21
CA ILE A 106 1.17 -1.88 -9.56
C ILE A 106 0.82 -2.90 -10.63
N ILE A 107 1.59 -3.98 -10.69
CA ILE A 107 1.35 -5.06 -11.64
C ILE A 107 1.11 -6.32 -10.84
N GLY A 108 0.03 -7.01 -11.15
CA GLY A 108 -0.28 -8.21 -10.41
C GLY A 108 -1.13 -9.19 -11.17
N SER A 109 -1.59 -10.18 -10.46
CA SER A 109 -2.48 -11.18 -11.01
C SER A 109 -3.60 -11.50 -10.02
N ALA A 110 -4.71 -11.93 -10.56
CA ALA A 110 -5.88 -12.34 -9.81
C ALA A 110 -6.13 -13.82 -10.12
N SER A 111 -6.33 -14.60 -9.08
CA SER A 111 -6.60 -16.02 -9.23
C SER A 111 -8.01 -16.30 -8.72
N ALA A 112 -8.81 -16.92 -9.55
CA ALA A 112 -10.18 -17.29 -9.19
C ALA A 112 -10.56 -18.56 -9.94
N MET A 113 -11.09 -19.53 -9.21
CA MET A 113 -11.60 -20.77 -9.81
C MET A 113 -10.58 -21.46 -10.72
N GLY A 114 -9.31 -21.42 -10.31
CA GLY A 114 -8.24 -22.06 -11.06
C GLY A 114 -7.73 -21.31 -12.27
N THR A 115 -8.23 -20.10 -12.49
CA THR A 115 -7.80 -19.26 -13.60
C THR A 115 -7.08 -18.04 -13.08
N GLU A 116 -6.00 -17.67 -13.74
CA GLU A 116 -5.20 -16.51 -13.34
C GLU A 116 -5.27 -15.46 -14.44
N VAL A 117 -5.47 -14.20 -14.02
CA VAL A 117 -5.65 -13.08 -14.93
C VAL A 117 -4.77 -11.93 -14.48
N PRO A 118 -4.00 -11.31 -15.38
CA PRO A 118 -3.19 -10.16 -14.99
C PRO A 118 -4.04 -8.91 -14.79
N TRP A 119 -3.56 -8.02 -13.93
CA TRP A 119 -4.21 -6.74 -13.70
C TRP A 119 -3.17 -5.70 -13.36
N LYS A 120 -3.57 -4.45 -13.40
CA LYS A 120 -2.66 -3.37 -13.08
C LYS A 120 -3.40 -2.22 -12.42
N MET A 121 -2.65 -1.42 -11.68
CA MET A 121 -3.15 -0.16 -11.14
C MET A 121 -2.16 0.94 -11.47
N THR A 122 -2.68 2.14 -11.61
CA THR A 122 -1.88 3.35 -11.80
C THR A 122 -2.28 4.33 -10.72
N ARG A 123 -1.29 4.98 -10.10
CA ARG A 123 -1.58 5.92 -9.02
C ARG A 123 -2.31 7.12 -9.58
N ARG A 124 -3.35 7.50 -8.89
CA ARG A 124 -4.11 8.70 -9.25
C ARG A 124 -3.43 9.90 -8.61
N SER A 125 -3.16 10.91 -9.41
CA SER A 125 -2.51 12.13 -8.92
C SER A 125 -3.52 13.12 -8.36
#